data_5f03a83556e09f94ce6763d1a540cbb7
#
_entry.id   5f03a83556e09f94ce6763d1a540cbb7
#
_cell.length_a   1.000
_cell.length_b   1.000
_cell.length_c   1.000
_cell.angle_alpha   90.00
_cell.angle_beta   90.00
_cell.angle_gamma   90.00
#
_symmetry.space_group_name_H-M   'P 1'
#
loop_
_entity.id
_entity.type
_entity.pdbx_description
1 polymer ?
#
loop_
_entity_poly.entity_id
_entity_poly.type
_entity_poly.pdbx_seq_one_letter_code
_entity_poly.pdbx_strand_id
1 'polypeptide(L)'
;EIKFVEHEEPFYQLGSTYVYKLKCELFEYEDEVIDTDIEAIDTQVEDVGYIADLQLVAVGRTATAQPIINNSATGYIDEIFLNNDGSGFSSAPLVSISTSPSSLSGSNATAVAFTTSRANVTSVEKILITNAGFGYTVAPTITFTGGGGTGVAATCSIKTSGKGVVRYVVSDGGIGFGTAPTVTISGGGGTGAVGLASIGINDTQGFNEVKNIFVINPGQNYTSEPTVTISDPETLVGLTTYFFNEVVQGMRSGTQARVKNWD
;
A
#
# COMPACT_ATOMS: atom_id res chain seq x y z
N GLU A 1 -27.27 -17.88 8.78
CA GLU A 1 -26.19 -18.89 8.84
C GLU A 1 -25.97 -19.42 7.43
N ILE A 2 -24.72 -19.45 6.95
CA ILE A 2 -24.39 -20.04 5.63
C ILE A 2 -24.25 -21.53 5.85
N LYS A 3 -25.19 -22.31 5.35
CA LYS A 3 -25.23 -23.77 5.53
C LYS A 3 -24.38 -24.54 4.52
N PHE A 4 -24.15 -24.00 3.32
CA PHE A 4 -23.53 -24.76 2.24
C PHE A 4 -22.88 -23.87 1.19
N VAL A 5 -21.69 -24.25 0.74
CA VAL A 5 -21.00 -23.66 -0.42
C VAL A 5 -20.82 -24.76 -1.45
N GLU A 6 -21.47 -24.64 -2.60
CA GLU A 6 -21.40 -25.64 -3.66
C GLU A 6 -20.22 -25.35 -4.59
N HIS A 7 -19.33 -26.34 -4.71
CA HIS A 7 -18.10 -26.25 -5.51
C HIS A 7 -18.25 -26.72 -6.97
N GLU A 8 -19.42 -27.11 -7.40
CA GLU A 8 -19.59 -27.85 -8.66
C GLU A 8 -19.85 -27.01 -9.92
N GLU A 9 -20.01 -25.69 -9.81
CA GLU A 9 -20.07 -24.85 -11.01
C GLU A 9 -18.68 -24.31 -11.40
N PRO A 10 -18.15 -24.66 -12.59
CA PRO A 10 -16.86 -24.17 -13.03
C PRO A 10 -16.93 -22.67 -13.27
N PHE A 11 -16.16 -21.90 -12.51
CA PHE A 11 -15.99 -20.48 -12.72
C PHE A 11 -15.15 -20.24 -13.95
N TYR A 12 -15.71 -19.59 -14.96
CA TYR A 12 -14.94 -19.07 -16.07
C TYR A 12 -14.29 -17.76 -15.64
N GLN A 13 -12.97 -17.76 -15.65
CA GLN A 13 -12.16 -16.60 -15.38
C GLN A 13 -12.36 -15.58 -16.53
N LEU A 14 -13.11 -14.52 -16.29
CA LEU A 14 -13.21 -13.36 -17.19
C LEU A 14 -12.25 -12.28 -16.67
N GLY A 15 -11.04 -12.31 -17.17
CA GLY A 15 -10.00 -11.39 -16.75
C GLY A 15 -9.41 -11.69 -15.36
N SER A 16 -8.80 -10.70 -14.73
CA SER A 16 -8.12 -10.81 -13.43
C SER A 16 -9.01 -10.60 -12.21
N THR A 17 -10.32 -10.63 -12.36
CA THR A 17 -11.27 -10.42 -11.25
C THR A 17 -11.93 -11.74 -10.88
N TYR A 18 -11.74 -12.17 -9.64
CA TYR A 18 -12.40 -13.36 -9.11
C TYR A 18 -13.77 -12.98 -8.52
N VAL A 19 -14.82 -13.61 -9.02
CA VAL A 19 -16.19 -13.43 -8.52
C VAL A 19 -16.63 -14.77 -7.92
N TYR A 20 -17.10 -14.73 -6.68
CA TYR A 20 -17.68 -15.89 -6.01
C TYR A 20 -19.19 -15.78 -5.98
N LYS A 21 -19.87 -16.85 -6.37
CA LYS A 21 -21.31 -16.98 -6.23
C LYS A 21 -21.61 -17.71 -4.93
N LEU A 22 -22.13 -17.00 -3.94
CA LEU A 22 -22.62 -17.60 -2.70
C LEU A 22 -24.13 -17.80 -2.83
N LYS A 23 -24.56 -19.05 -2.72
CA LYS A 23 -25.97 -19.37 -2.57
C LYS A 23 -26.27 -19.43 -1.08
N CYS A 24 -26.99 -18.44 -0.58
CA CYS A 24 -27.40 -18.39 0.81
C CYS A 24 -28.88 -18.78 0.90
N GLU A 25 -29.18 -19.77 1.69
CA GLU A 25 -30.55 -20.10 2.07
C GLU A 25 -30.88 -19.51 3.43
N LEU A 26 -32.10 -18.99 3.59
CA LEU A 26 -32.56 -18.57 4.89
C LEU A 26 -32.60 -19.81 5.81
N PHE A 27 -32.10 -19.64 7.03
CA PHE A 27 -32.15 -20.70 8.02
C PHE A 27 -33.63 -20.91 8.41
N GLU A 28 -34.23 -21.97 7.91
CA GLU A 28 -35.52 -22.41 8.39
C GLU A 28 -35.31 -23.23 9.67
N TYR A 29 -36.09 -22.92 10.69
CA TYR A 29 -36.26 -23.80 11.85
C TYR A 29 -37.08 -25.02 11.37
N GLU A 30 -36.39 -26.09 11.03
CA GLU A 30 -37.01 -27.28 10.41
C GLU A 30 -37.90 -28.09 11.35
N ASP A 31 -37.98 -27.79 12.64
CA ASP A 31 -38.65 -28.66 13.62
C ASP A 31 -39.84 -28.02 14.36
N GLU A 32 -40.28 -26.86 14.01
CA GLU A 32 -41.52 -26.32 14.55
C GLU A 32 -42.48 -26.03 13.39
N VAL A 33 -43.25 -27.04 13.03
CA VAL A 33 -44.52 -26.84 12.33
C VAL A 33 -45.42 -26.12 13.36
N ILE A 34 -45.55 -24.80 13.22
CA ILE A 34 -46.56 -24.06 13.96
C ILE A 34 -47.91 -24.41 13.33
N ASP A 35 -48.44 -25.54 13.73
CA ASP A 35 -49.79 -25.93 13.43
C ASP A 35 -50.69 -25.27 14.49
N THR A 36 -51.35 -24.18 14.12
CA THR A 36 -52.21 -23.41 15.00
C THR A 36 -53.65 -23.92 14.95
N ASP A 37 -53.92 -24.98 14.19
CA ASP A 37 -55.28 -25.47 13.86
C ASP A 37 -56.19 -24.39 13.21
N ILE A 38 -55.60 -23.33 12.73
CA ILE A 38 -56.31 -22.23 12.02
C ILE A 38 -55.69 -22.05 10.63
N GLU A 39 -56.30 -22.63 9.62
CA GLU A 39 -55.82 -22.64 8.23
C GLU A 39 -55.52 -21.22 7.68
N ALA A 40 -56.18 -20.17 8.20
CA ALA A 40 -55.97 -18.77 7.81
C ALA A 40 -54.67 -18.21 8.42
N ILE A 41 -54.11 -18.78 9.44
CA ILE A 41 -52.82 -18.38 10.06
C ILE A 41 -51.73 -19.23 9.46
N ASP A 42 -51.95 -20.52 9.27
CA ASP A 42 -50.95 -21.48 8.76
C ASP A 42 -50.57 -21.18 7.31
N THR A 43 -51.53 -20.72 6.49
CA THR A 43 -51.28 -20.26 5.10
C THR A 43 -50.58 -18.92 5.00
N GLN A 44 -50.49 -18.11 6.06
CA GLN A 44 -49.70 -16.86 6.09
C GLN A 44 -48.26 -17.07 6.51
N VAL A 45 -47.92 -18.25 7.01
CA VAL A 45 -46.58 -18.64 7.44
C VAL A 45 -45.88 -19.51 6.38
N GLU A 46 -46.46 -19.69 5.19
CA GLU A 46 -45.72 -20.23 4.05
C GLU A 46 -44.60 -19.24 3.68
N ASP A 47 -43.45 -19.58 4.19
CA ASP A 47 -42.23 -18.83 3.98
C ASP A 47 -41.90 -18.80 2.49
N VAL A 48 -42.01 -17.63 1.90
CA VAL A 48 -41.40 -17.36 0.62
C VAL A 48 -39.93 -17.25 0.86
N GLY A 49 -39.21 -18.35 0.72
CA GLY A 49 -37.76 -18.36 0.84
C GLY A 49 -37.14 -17.34 -0.11
N TYR A 50 -36.50 -16.35 0.43
CA TYR A 50 -35.75 -15.38 -0.37
C TYR A 50 -34.38 -15.95 -0.71
N ILE A 51 -34.17 -16.26 -1.98
CA ILE A 51 -32.81 -16.56 -2.49
C ILE A 51 -32.13 -15.19 -2.73
N ALA A 52 -31.12 -14.87 -1.96
CA ALA A 52 -30.30 -13.70 -2.20
C ALA A 52 -28.99 -14.14 -2.85
N ASP A 53 -28.76 -13.73 -4.09
CA ASP A 53 -27.47 -13.83 -4.73
C ASP A 53 -26.54 -12.75 -4.18
N LEU A 54 -25.55 -13.13 -3.41
CA LEU A 54 -24.52 -12.24 -2.88
C LEU A 54 -23.30 -12.26 -3.80
N GLN A 55 -23.07 -11.19 -4.50
CA GLN A 55 -21.82 -10.99 -5.21
C GLN A 55 -20.80 -10.39 -4.24
N LEU A 56 -19.82 -11.17 -3.85
CA LEU A 56 -18.71 -10.69 -3.03
C LEU A 56 -17.61 -10.14 -3.92
N VAL A 57 -17.34 -8.87 -3.77
CA VAL A 57 -16.18 -8.22 -4.37
C VAL A 57 -15.17 -8.00 -3.25
N ALA A 58 -14.00 -8.59 -3.39
CA ALA A 58 -12.92 -8.34 -2.44
C ALA A 58 -12.47 -6.88 -2.57
N VAL A 59 -12.59 -6.13 -1.48
CA VAL A 59 -12.19 -4.71 -1.43
C VAL A 59 -10.87 -4.63 -0.67
N GLY A 60 -9.88 -3.99 -1.29
CA GLY A 60 -8.63 -3.73 -0.61
C GLY A 60 -8.79 -2.77 0.57
N ARG A 61 -7.78 -2.71 1.41
CA ARG A 61 -7.69 -1.76 2.51
C ARG A 61 -6.68 -0.67 2.16
N THR A 62 -7.10 0.59 2.29
CA THR A 62 -6.26 1.76 2.05
C THR A 62 -5.06 1.78 3.00
N ALA A 63 -3.91 2.13 2.47
CA ALA A 63 -2.70 2.37 3.25
C ALA A 63 -2.76 3.72 3.97
N THR A 64 -2.08 3.82 5.12
CA THR A 64 -1.93 5.06 5.88
C THR A 64 -0.47 5.40 6.11
N ALA A 65 -0.11 6.67 6.00
CA ALA A 65 1.23 7.14 6.22
C ALA A 65 1.24 8.54 6.84
N GLN A 66 2.31 8.83 7.57
CA GLN A 66 2.56 10.12 8.19
C GLN A 66 3.82 10.76 7.58
N PRO A 67 3.77 12.04 7.19
CA PRO A 67 4.93 12.78 6.74
C PRO A 67 5.68 13.31 7.97
N ILE A 68 6.99 13.35 7.89
CA ILE A 68 7.84 14.00 8.90
C ILE A 68 8.50 15.19 8.25
N ILE A 69 8.32 16.37 8.82
CA ILE A 69 9.04 17.58 8.41
C ILE A 69 10.31 17.74 9.23
N ASN A 70 11.32 18.41 8.66
CA ASN A 70 12.56 18.71 9.40
C ASN A 70 12.30 19.72 10.54
N ASN A 71 12.94 19.48 11.67
CA ASN A 71 12.77 20.32 12.88
C ASN A 71 13.40 21.71 12.80
N SER A 72 14.35 21.92 11.88
CA SER A 72 15.06 23.18 11.73
C SER A 72 15.08 23.64 10.27
N ALA A 73 15.25 24.91 10.05
CA ALA A 73 15.43 25.48 8.72
C ALA A 73 16.82 25.19 8.08
N THR A 74 17.59 24.25 8.67
CA THR A 74 18.89 23.84 8.14
C THR A 74 18.72 22.83 7.01
N GLY A 75 19.69 22.80 6.10
CA GLY A 75 19.62 22.08 4.83
C GLY A 75 19.21 20.62 4.91
N TYR A 76 18.41 20.20 3.99
CA TYR A 76 18.01 18.82 3.71
C TYR A 76 18.28 18.51 2.24
N ILE A 77 18.43 17.23 1.89
CA ILE A 77 18.62 16.83 0.49
C ILE A 77 17.34 17.13 -0.28
N ASP A 78 17.48 17.93 -1.35
CA ASP A 78 16.38 18.28 -2.24
C ASP A 78 16.25 17.24 -3.36
N GLU A 79 17.36 16.88 -4.00
CA GLU A 79 17.39 15.95 -5.12
C GLU A 79 18.73 15.21 -5.20
N ILE A 80 18.70 13.99 -5.70
CA ILE A 80 19.89 13.19 -6.02
C ILE A 80 19.99 13.05 -7.55
N PHE A 81 21.13 13.43 -8.09
CA PHE A 81 21.43 13.36 -9.53
C PHE A 81 22.34 12.15 -9.79
N LEU A 82 21.89 11.22 -10.62
CA LEU A 82 22.70 10.11 -11.10
C LEU A 82 23.60 10.64 -12.24
N ASN A 83 24.90 10.79 -11.98
CA ASN A 83 25.86 11.31 -12.95
C ASN A 83 26.42 10.20 -13.86
N ASN A 84 26.54 9.00 -13.34
CA ASN A 84 26.95 7.82 -14.08
C ASN A 84 26.18 6.60 -13.52
N ASP A 85 25.55 5.84 -14.39
CA ASP A 85 24.73 4.68 -14.03
C ASP A 85 25.57 3.41 -13.72
N GLY A 86 26.85 3.44 -14.04
CA GLY A 86 27.75 2.31 -13.87
C GLY A 86 27.35 1.10 -14.69
N SER A 87 27.97 -0.02 -14.45
CA SER A 87 27.66 -1.28 -15.16
C SER A 87 28.07 -2.52 -14.40
N GLY A 88 27.52 -3.69 -14.82
CA GLY A 88 27.92 -4.99 -14.30
C GLY A 88 27.32 -5.33 -12.95
N PHE A 89 26.24 -4.68 -12.54
CA PHE A 89 25.58 -4.98 -11.28
C PHE A 89 24.81 -6.31 -11.35
N SER A 90 24.97 -7.16 -10.36
CA SER A 90 24.16 -8.37 -10.14
C SER A 90 22.98 -8.12 -9.19
N SER A 91 23.10 -7.09 -8.35
CA SER A 91 22.05 -6.58 -7.45
C SER A 91 22.22 -5.08 -7.26
N ALA A 92 21.22 -4.42 -6.71
CA ALA A 92 21.32 -2.99 -6.42
C ALA A 92 22.44 -2.72 -5.40
N PRO A 93 23.34 -1.73 -5.67
CA PRO A 93 24.36 -1.33 -4.72
C PRO A 93 23.74 -0.64 -3.49
N LEU A 94 24.38 -0.77 -2.34
CA LEU A 94 24.05 0.00 -1.15
C LEU A 94 24.48 1.46 -1.35
N VAL A 95 23.57 2.37 -1.13
CA VAL A 95 23.81 3.82 -1.16
C VAL A 95 24.19 4.28 0.24
N SER A 96 25.36 4.89 0.38
CA SER A 96 25.81 5.51 1.62
C SER A 96 25.98 7.02 1.41
N ILE A 97 25.29 7.80 2.24
CA ILE A 97 25.34 9.26 2.22
C ILE A 97 26.10 9.72 3.46
N SER A 98 27.06 10.64 3.29
CA SER A 98 27.86 11.12 4.42
C SER A 98 26.95 11.75 5.50
N THR A 99 27.35 11.59 6.75
CA THR A 99 26.52 12.02 7.90
C THR A 99 26.28 13.51 7.93
N SER A 100 25.11 13.88 8.40
CA SER A 100 24.80 15.28 8.72
C SER A 100 25.66 15.77 9.90
N PRO A 101 26.09 17.02 9.90
CA PRO A 101 26.71 17.64 11.07
C PRO A 101 25.79 17.72 12.30
N SER A 102 24.48 17.57 12.10
CA SER A 102 23.51 17.54 13.19
C SER A 102 23.59 16.25 13.97
N SER A 103 23.60 16.33 15.30
CA SER A 103 23.54 15.17 16.19
C SER A 103 22.10 14.70 16.50
N LEU A 104 21.10 15.32 15.91
CA LEU A 104 19.68 15.01 16.15
C LEU A 104 19.30 13.68 15.48
N SER A 105 18.44 12.93 16.13
CA SER A 105 17.90 11.69 15.58
C SER A 105 17.15 11.92 14.27
N GLY A 106 17.45 11.12 13.24
CA GLY A 106 16.83 11.26 11.92
C GLY A 106 17.45 12.31 11.03
N SER A 107 18.54 12.97 11.47
CA SER A 107 19.24 13.99 10.68
C SER A 107 19.97 13.42 9.47
N ASN A 108 20.39 12.13 9.51
CA ASN A 108 21.10 11.51 8.41
C ASN A 108 20.16 11.15 7.26
N ALA A 109 20.55 11.50 6.05
CA ALA A 109 19.86 11.14 4.85
C ALA A 109 20.10 9.65 4.51
N THR A 110 19.08 9.06 3.90
CA THR A 110 19.14 7.67 3.38
C THR A 110 18.46 7.59 2.01
N ALA A 111 18.99 6.71 1.15
CA ALA A 111 18.44 6.49 -0.18
C ALA A 111 18.64 5.03 -0.60
N VAL A 112 17.89 4.61 -1.62
CA VAL A 112 17.96 3.26 -2.21
C VAL A 112 18.20 3.39 -3.71
N ALA A 113 19.12 2.59 -4.24
CA ALA A 113 19.36 2.46 -5.67
C ALA A 113 18.45 1.39 -6.26
N PHE A 114 17.98 1.63 -7.48
CA PHE A 114 17.25 0.67 -8.30
C PHE A 114 18.06 0.38 -9.56
N THR A 115 18.10 -0.87 -9.97
CA THR A 115 18.85 -1.31 -11.15
C THR A 115 17.89 -1.73 -12.25
N THR A 116 18.35 -1.56 -13.49
CA THR A 116 17.67 -2.05 -14.70
C THR A 116 18.67 -2.83 -15.57
N SER A 117 18.18 -3.84 -16.25
CA SER A 117 18.99 -4.61 -17.20
C SER A 117 18.59 -4.25 -18.62
N ARG A 118 19.57 -3.80 -19.42
CA ARG A 118 19.42 -3.51 -20.85
C ARG A 118 20.52 -4.21 -21.62
N ALA A 119 20.16 -4.97 -22.64
CA ALA A 119 21.12 -5.69 -23.48
C ALA A 119 22.18 -6.48 -22.71
N ASN A 120 21.78 -7.20 -21.67
CA ASN A 120 22.64 -7.98 -20.76
C ASN A 120 23.61 -7.16 -19.88
N VAL A 121 23.44 -5.85 -19.84
CA VAL A 121 24.17 -4.97 -18.92
C VAL A 121 23.20 -4.44 -17.87
N THR A 122 23.48 -4.70 -16.61
CA THR A 122 22.72 -4.14 -15.51
C THR A 122 23.41 -2.89 -14.97
N SER A 123 22.69 -1.79 -14.91
CA SER A 123 23.15 -0.50 -14.41
C SER A 123 22.17 0.06 -13.37
N VAL A 124 22.57 1.09 -12.63
CA VAL A 124 21.68 1.82 -11.73
C VAL A 124 20.76 2.69 -12.58
N GLU A 125 19.45 2.47 -12.46
CA GLU A 125 18.45 3.25 -13.18
C GLU A 125 18.11 4.57 -12.49
N LYS A 126 17.92 4.49 -11.16
CA LYS A 126 17.52 5.63 -10.34
C LYS A 126 17.90 5.43 -8.88
N ILE A 127 17.96 6.53 -8.14
CA ILE A 127 18.19 6.56 -6.70
C ILE A 127 17.02 7.30 -6.08
N LEU A 128 16.31 6.66 -5.15
CA LEU A 128 15.16 7.25 -4.48
C LEU A 128 15.48 7.54 -3.02
N ILE A 129 15.13 8.74 -2.57
CA ILE A 129 15.35 9.20 -1.20
C ILE A 129 14.30 8.57 -0.28
N THR A 130 14.74 7.88 0.76
CA THR A 130 13.88 7.34 1.82
C THR A 130 13.78 8.32 3.00
N ASN A 131 14.86 9.06 3.26
CA ASN A 131 14.92 10.15 4.21
C ASN A 131 15.86 11.24 3.66
N ALA A 132 15.35 12.43 3.46
CA ALA A 132 16.15 13.57 2.98
C ALA A 132 17.12 14.10 4.05
N GLY A 133 16.97 13.67 5.30
CA GLY A 133 17.76 14.15 6.42
C GLY A 133 17.58 15.64 6.69
N PHE A 134 18.37 16.18 7.58
CA PHE A 134 18.43 17.62 7.84
C PHE A 134 19.72 18.00 8.56
N GLY A 135 20.04 19.30 8.59
CA GLY A 135 21.24 19.79 9.23
C GLY A 135 22.45 19.86 8.30
N TYR A 136 22.27 19.64 7.01
CA TYR A 136 23.33 19.79 6.02
C TYR A 136 23.60 21.26 5.72
N THR A 137 24.85 21.66 5.82
CA THR A 137 25.32 23.02 5.42
C THR A 137 25.96 23.02 4.03
N VAL A 138 26.40 21.82 3.60
CA VAL A 138 26.95 21.56 2.27
C VAL A 138 26.36 20.22 1.77
N ALA A 139 26.35 20.04 0.45
CA ALA A 139 25.87 18.80 -0.15
C ALA A 139 26.71 17.60 0.34
N PRO A 140 26.10 16.55 0.90
CA PRO A 140 26.81 15.38 1.35
C PRO A 140 27.39 14.56 0.19
N THR A 141 28.44 13.80 0.47
CA THR A 141 29.02 12.87 -0.49
C THR A 141 28.18 11.59 -0.55
N ILE A 142 27.93 11.09 -1.76
CA ILE A 142 27.20 9.83 -2.02
C ILE A 142 28.22 8.79 -2.50
N THR A 143 28.23 7.63 -1.85
CA THR A 143 29.08 6.49 -2.19
C THR A 143 28.24 5.23 -2.38
N PHE A 144 28.75 4.34 -3.23
CA PHE A 144 28.08 3.08 -3.55
C PHE A 144 28.99 1.90 -3.20
N THR A 145 28.40 0.87 -2.58
CA THR A 145 29.13 -0.35 -2.20
C THR A 145 28.32 -1.59 -2.54
N GLY A 146 29.00 -2.67 -2.88
CA GLY A 146 28.37 -3.95 -3.21
C GLY A 146 27.73 -3.98 -4.60
N GLY A 147 26.83 -4.93 -4.82
CA GLY A 147 26.13 -5.12 -6.08
C GLY A 147 26.97 -5.71 -7.22
N GLY A 148 28.29 -5.83 -7.08
CA GLY A 148 29.21 -6.46 -8.06
C GLY A 148 29.57 -5.58 -9.28
N GLY A 149 28.87 -4.46 -9.49
CA GLY A 149 29.13 -3.52 -10.58
C GLY A 149 30.14 -2.42 -10.19
N THR A 150 30.48 -1.58 -11.15
CA THR A 150 31.43 -0.47 -10.98
C THR A 150 30.98 0.79 -11.73
N GLY A 151 31.60 1.92 -11.40
CA GLY A 151 31.49 3.18 -12.12
C GLY A 151 30.23 4.00 -11.81
N VAL A 152 29.35 3.56 -10.92
CA VAL A 152 28.20 4.38 -10.52
C VAL A 152 28.66 5.63 -9.74
N ALA A 153 28.10 6.78 -10.09
CA ALA A 153 28.38 8.05 -9.42
C ALA A 153 27.12 8.90 -9.33
N ALA A 154 26.94 9.56 -8.20
CA ALA A 154 25.84 10.48 -7.96
C ALA A 154 26.28 11.67 -7.14
N THR A 155 25.58 12.78 -7.31
CA THR A 155 25.66 13.99 -6.51
C THR A 155 24.29 14.37 -6.00
N CYS A 156 24.21 15.29 -5.05
CA CYS A 156 22.93 15.79 -4.57
C CYS A 156 22.94 17.32 -4.42
N SER A 157 21.76 17.90 -4.45
CA SER A 157 21.51 19.28 -4.03
C SER A 157 20.89 19.29 -2.64
N ILE A 158 21.09 20.40 -1.92
CA ILE A 158 20.44 20.66 -0.63
C ILE A 158 19.63 21.94 -0.67
N LYS A 159 18.53 21.95 0.09
CA LYS A 159 17.75 23.16 0.39
C LYS A 159 18.10 23.63 1.78
N THR A 160 18.55 24.88 1.90
CA THR A 160 19.04 25.47 3.16
C THR A 160 18.04 26.41 3.83
N SER A 161 16.87 26.61 3.22
CA SER A 161 15.82 27.49 3.73
C SER A 161 14.45 26.80 3.71
N GLY A 162 13.65 27.13 4.71
CA GLY A 162 12.31 26.52 4.88
C GLY A 162 12.36 25.10 5.45
N LYS A 163 11.19 24.59 5.76
CA LYS A 163 11.01 23.20 6.17
C LYS A 163 10.39 22.39 5.04
N GLY A 164 10.88 21.20 4.80
CA GLY A 164 10.36 20.25 3.83
C GLY A 164 9.94 18.93 4.50
N VAL A 165 9.20 18.11 3.77
CA VAL A 165 8.91 16.73 4.16
C VAL A 165 10.15 15.90 3.91
N VAL A 166 10.83 15.48 4.97
CA VAL A 166 12.10 14.75 4.84
C VAL A 166 11.92 13.24 4.73
N ARG A 167 10.80 12.70 5.23
CA ARG A 167 10.47 11.27 5.10
C ARG A 167 8.99 11.03 5.33
N TYR A 168 8.54 9.86 4.89
CA TYR A 168 7.21 9.31 5.19
C TYR A 168 7.35 8.06 6.05
N VAL A 169 6.46 7.89 7.00
CA VAL A 169 6.34 6.68 7.83
C VAL A 169 5.04 6.01 7.47
N VAL A 170 5.12 4.85 6.83
CA VAL A 170 3.94 4.01 6.54
C VAL A 170 3.54 3.36 7.86
N SER A 171 2.35 3.70 8.38
CA SER A 171 1.80 3.15 9.62
C SER A 171 0.96 1.89 9.36
N ASP A 172 0.31 1.83 8.21
CA ASP A 172 -0.40 0.66 7.70
C ASP A 172 -0.20 0.59 6.19
N GLY A 173 0.35 -0.52 5.71
CA GLY A 173 0.60 -0.73 4.28
C GLY A 173 -0.65 -0.96 3.45
N GLY A 174 -1.82 -1.14 4.09
CA GLY A 174 -3.05 -1.52 3.40
C GLY A 174 -2.98 -2.92 2.78
N ILE A 175 -3.90 -3.24 1.90
CA ILE A 175 -3.95 -4.54 1.21
C ILE A 175 -4.57 -4.37 -0.19
N GLY A 176 -4.06 -5.11 -1.17
CA GLY A 176 -4.74 -5.31 -2.45
C GLY A 176 -4.37 -4.32 -3.52
N PHE A 177 -3.19 -3.73 -3.43
CA PHE A 177 -2.68 -2.85 -4.47
C PHE A 177 -2.18 -3.65 -5.68
N GLY A 178 -2.83 -3.51 -6.83
CA GLY A 178 -2.34 -4.06 -8.10
C GLY A 178 -1.19 -3.24 -8.67
N THR A 179 -1.24 -1.93 -8.44
CA THR A 179 -0.23 -0.93 -8.84
C THR A 179 0.10 -0.03 -7.65
N ALA A 180 1.23 0.67 -7.72
CA ALA A 180 1.59 1.64 -6.70
C ALA A 180 0.54 2.77 -6.63
N PRO A 181 -0.05 3.03 -5.45
CA PRO A 181 -1.08 4.05 -5.31
C PRO A 181 -0.53 5.47 -5.45
N THR A 182 -1.40 6.40 -5.81
CA THR A 182 -1.08 7.82 -5.82
C THR A 182 -1.00 8.36 -4.38
N VAL A 183 0.04 9.13 -4.10
CA VAL A 183 0.25 9.82 -2.82
C VAL A 183 -0.04 11.30 -3.01
N THR A 184 -1.06 11.80 -2.33
CA THR A 184 -1.45 13.21 -2.34
C THR A 184 -1.07 13.86 -1.02
N ILE A 185 -0.40 15.03 -1.08
CA ILE A 185 0.06 15.77 0.10
C ILE A 185 -0.65 17.11 0.11
N SER A 186 -1.28 17.44 1.22
CA SER A 186 -2.08 18.67 1.36
C SER A 186 -1.93 19.31 2.74
N GLY A 187 -2.14 20.60 2.83
CA GLY A 187 -2.06 21.36 4.09
C GLY A 187 -0.63 21.61 4.56
N GLY A 188 -0.44 21.79 5.86
CA GLY A 188 0.85 22.06 6.50
C GLY A 188 1.47 23.43 6.21
N GLY A 189 0.81 24.30 5.43
CA GLY A 189 1.26 25.65 5.10
C GLY A 189 2.40 25.73 4.08
N GLY A 190 2.97 24.59 3.69
CA GLY A 190 4.00 24.45 2.66
C GLY A 190 3.47 24.04 1.29
N THR A 191 4.38 23.88 0.34
CA THR A 191 4.05 23.48 -1.05
C THR A 191 5.13 22.60 -1.65
N GLY A 192 4.75 21.84 -2.69
CA GLY A 192 5.68 21.15 -3.58
C GLY A 192 6.18 19.80 -3.08
N ALA A 193 5.76 19.30 -1.93
CA ALA A 193 6.13 17.96 -1.52
C ALA A 193 5.49 16.90 -2.43
N VAL A 194 6.30 15.92 -2.84
CA VAL A 194 5.88 14.80 -3.69
C VAL A 194 6.42 13.51 -3.11
N GLY A 195 5.52 12.54 -2.90
CA GLY A 195 5.85 11.19 -2.47
C GLY A 195 5.57 10.16 -3.58
N LEU A 196 6.37 9.12 -3.64
CA LEU A 196 6.17 7.97 -4.53
C LEU A 196 6.02 6.71 -3.69
N ALA A 197 4.85 6.10 -3.72
CA ALA A 197 4.62 4.82 -3.07
C ALA A 197 5.31 3.68 -3.83
N SER A 198 5.82 2.71 -3.10
CA SER A 198 6.24 1.41 -3.64
C SER A 198 5.46 0.30 -2.95
N ILE A 199 5.04 -0.67 -3.72
CA ILE A 199 4.33 -1.85 -3.24
C ILE A 199 5.24 -3.06 -3.22
N GLY A 200 4.93 -4.00 -2.37
CA GLY A 200 5.57 -5.30 -2.30
C GLY A 200 4.68 -6.30 -1.57
N ILE A 201 5.00 -7.57 -1.72
CA ILE A 201 4.23 -8.65 -1.10
C ILE A 201 4.42 -8.59 0.43
N ASN A 202 3.31 -8.71 1.15
CA ASN A 202 3.32 -8.97 2.58
C ASN A 202 3.59 -10.47 2.78
N ASP A 203 4.72 -10.81 3.39
CA ASP A 203 5.15 -12.20 3.57
C ASP A 203 4.21 -13.03 4.45
N THR A 204 3.39 -12.37 5.28
CA THR A 204 2.43 -13.04 6.17
C THR A 204 1.08 -13.29 5.47
N GLN A 205 0.67 -12.39 4.58
CA GLN A 205 -0.66 -12.39 4.00
C GLN A 205 -0.66 -12.70 2.49
N GLY A 206 0.50 -12.66 1.83
CA GLY A 206 0.65 -12.94 0.41
C GLY A 206 0.11 -11.87 -0.54
N PHE A 207 -0.28 -10.69 -0.02
CA PHE A 207 -0.84 -9.59 -0.81
C PHE A 207 0.14 -8.44 -0.96
N ASN A 208 -0.06 -7.64 -2.02
CA ASN A 208 0.67 -6.40 -2.15
C ASN A 208 0.15 -5.36 -1.16
N GLU A 209 1.09 -4.76 -0.46
CA GLU A 209 0.90 -3.62 0.44
C GLU A 209 1.88 -2.50 0.08
N VAL A 210 1.63 -1.29 0.54
CA VAL A 210 2.59 -0.18 0.43
C VAL A 210 3.72 -0.43 1.42
N LYS A 211 4.92 -0.71 0.89
CA LYS A 211 6.14 -0.95 1.70
C LYS A 211 6.84 0.33 2.11
N ASN A 212 6.94 1.28 1.18
CA ASN A 212 7.61 2.55 1.40
C ASN A 212 6.95 3.68 0.60
N ILE A 213 7.16 4.90 1.07
CA ILE A 213 6.91 6.12 0.30
C ILE A 213 8.23 6.88 0.23
N PHE A 214 8.77 7.00 -0.98
CA PHE A 214 10.00 7.72 -1.25
C PHE A 214 9.73 9.22 -1.36
N VAL A 215 10.69 10.02 -0.93
CA VAL A 215 10.66 11.47 -1.09
C VAL A 215 11.17 11.81 -2.49
N ILE A 216 10.29 12.21 -3.39
CA ILE A 216 10.65 12.68 -4.73
C ILE A 216 10.98 14.17 -4.71
N ASN A 217 10.19 14.93 -3.99
CA ASN A 217 10.46 16.33 -3.70
C ASN A 217 10.05 16.61 -2.24
N PRO A 218 10.94 17.11 -1.41
CA PRO A 218 10.62 17.47 -0.03
C PRO A 218 9.64 18.66 0.08
N GLY A 219 9.49 19.44 -0.98
CA GLY A 219 8.75 20.71 -0.93
C GLY A 219 9.47 21.76 -0.07
N GLN A 220 8.72 22.76 0.38
CA GLN A 220 9.29 23.85 1.19
C GLN A 220 8.23 24.60 1.99
N ASN A 221 8.71 25.35 3.00
CA ASN A 221 7.92 26.28 3.79
C ASN A 221 6.81 25.65 4.63
N TYR A 222 6.90 24.36 4.94
CA TYR A 222 5.97 23.72 5.86
C TYR A 222 6.11 24.27 7.27
N THR A 223 5.00 24.65 7.87
CA THR A 223 4.95 25.16 9.26
C THR A 223 4.46 24.06 10.22
N SER A 224 3.68 23.10 9.71
CA SER A 224 3.23 21.91 10.40
C SER A 224 3.27 20.72 9.46
N GLU A 225 3.11 19.51 9.99
CA GLU A 225 3.02 18.29 9.18
C GLU A 225 1.80 18.36 8.25
N PRO A 226 1.98 18.15 6.94
CA PRO A 226 0.85 18.06 6.01
C PRO A 226 0.07 16.75 6.20
N THR A 227 -1.10 16.68 5.59
CA THR A 227 -1.87 15.44 5.49
C THR A 227 -1.42 14.65 4.27
N VAL A 228 -1.17 13.36 4.45
CA VAL A 228 -0.90 12.40 3.37
C VAL A 228 -2.15 11.57 3.11
N THR A 229 -2.62 11.59 1.88
CA THR A 229 -3.73 10.75 1.42
C THR A 229 -3.20 9.78 0.36
N ILE A 230 -3.44 8.51 0.56
CA ILE A 230 -3.05 7.44 -0.37
C ILE A 230 -4.33 6.97 -1.06
N SER A 231 -4.31 6.85 -2.40
CA SER A 231 -5.49 6.37 -3.14
C SER A 231 -5.85 4.94 -2.76
N ASP A 232 -7.14 4.65 -2.78
CA ASP A 232 -7.64 3.30 -2.51
C ASP A 232 -7.10 2.29 -3.53
N PRO A 233 -6.90 1.04 -3.12
CA PRO A 233 -6.63 -0.03 -4.06
C PRO A 233 -7.86 -0.25 -4.96
N GLU A 234 -7.63 -0.35 -6.28
CA GLU A 234 -8.73 -0.47 -7.26
C GLU A 234 -9.51 -1.77 -7.11
N THR A 235 -8.84 -2.87 -6.82
CA THR A 235 -9.42 -4.19 -6.56
C THR A 235 -8.38 -5.11 -5.93
N LEU A 236 -8.82 -6.06 -5.11
CA LEU A 236 -7.95 -7.14 -4.66
C LEU A 236 -7.70 -8.12 -5.81
N VAL A 237 -6.59 -7.92 -6.51
CA VAL A 237 -6.12 -8.87 -7.52
C VAL A 237 -5.33 -9.96 -6.79
N GLY A 238 -5.84 -11.19 -6.82
CA GLY A 238 -5.12 -12.36 -6.29
C GLY A 238 -5.63 -12.96 -4.98
N LEU A 239 -6.70 -12.43 -4.40
CA LEU A 239 -7.38 -13.08 -3.28
C LEU A 239 -8.24 -14.24 -3.79
N THR A 240 -7.78 -15.45 -3.56
CA THR A 240 -8.56 -16.67 -3.83
C THR A 240 -9.23 -17.23 -2.58
N THR A 241 -8.96 -16.66 -1.41
CA THR A 241 -9.46 -17.17 -0.12
C THR A 241 -9.79 -16.05 0.83
N TYR A 242 -10.94 -16.15 1.48
CA TYR A 242 -11.30 -15.32 2.64
C TYR A 242 -10.63 -15.89 3.90
N PHE A 243 -10.28 -15.02 4.83
CA PHE A 243 -9.71 -15.47 6.11
C PHE A 243 -10.81 -15.89 7.08
N PHE A 244 -10.51 -16.89 7.92
CA PHE A 244 -11.40 -17.26 9.02
C PHE A 244 -11.72 -16.02 9.87
N ASN A 245 -13.00 -15.82 10.13
CA ASN A 245 -13.52 -14.69 10.91
C ASN A 245 -13.45 -13.31 10.22
N GLU A 246 -13.09 -13.23 8.93
CA GLU A 246 -13.18 -12.02 8.14
C GLU A 246 -14.62 -11.52 8.07
N VAL A 247 -14.81 -10.20 8.16
CA VAL A 247 -16.12 -9.57 8.04
C VAL A 247 -16.36 -9.14 6.61
N VAL A 248 -17.36 -9.72 5.96
CA VAL A 248 -17.85 -9.31 4.65
C VAL A 248 -19.11 -8.46 4.82
N GLN A 249 -19.21 -7.39 4.06
CA GLN A 249 -20.36 -6.47 4.12
C GLN A 249 -21.02 -6.36 2.76
N GLY A 250 -22.34 -6.54 2.73
CA GLY A 250 -23.14 -6.34 1.53
C GLY A 250 -23.18 -4.85 1.15
N MET A 251 -22.70 -4.51 -0.05
CA MET A 251 -22.60 -3.11 -0.50
C MET A 251 -23.96 -2.40 -0.62
N ARG A 252 -25.03 -3.13 -0.87
CA ARG A 252 -26.40 -2.58 -0.97
C ARG A 252 -27.17 -2.60 0.34
N SER A 253 -27.05 -3.69 1.09
CA SER A 253 -27.82 -3.90 2.33
C SER A 253 -27.14 -3.35 3.56
N GLY A 254 -25.80 -3.13 3.52
CA GLY A 254 -25.01 -2.85 4.69
C GLY A 254 -24.88 -4.06 5.65
N THR A 255 -25.50 -5.18 5.32
CA THR A 255 -25.50 -6.39 6.15
C THR A 255 -24.07 -6.94 6.25
N GLN A 256 -23.65 -7.27 7.46
CA GLN A 256 -22.34 -7.86 7.74
C GLN A 256 -22.47 -9.35 8.04
N ALA A 257 -21.56 -10.13 7.49
CA ALA A 257 -21.41 -11.54 7.78
C ALA A 257 -19.94 -11.85 8.11
N ARG A 258 -19.71 -12.90 8.89
CA ARG A 258 -18.37 -13.39 9.20
C ARG A 258 -18.12 -14.72 8.51
N VAL A 259 -16.97 -14.81 7.85
CA VAL A 259 -16.51 -16.06 7.27
C VAL A 259 -16.09 -17.00 8.41
N LYS A 260 -16.77 -18.15 8.55
CA LYS A 260 -16.54 -19.09 9.64
C LYS A 260 -15.76 -20.31 9.23
N ASN A 261 -15.93 -20.78 8.00
CA ASN A 261 -15.23 -21.95 7.48
C ASN A 261 -15.18 -21.94 5.94
N TRP A 262 -14.11 -22.50 5.40
CA TRP A 262 -13.96 -22.85 3.99
C TRP A 262 -13.51 -24.30 3.94
N ASP A 263 -14.36 -25.15 3.43
CA ASP A 263 -14.03 -26.53 3.08
C ASP A 263 -13.90 -26.65 1.57
#